data_51e8fa2e85d8e7d769bf912a14eec7db
#
_entry.id   51e8fa2e85d8e7d769bf912a14eec7db
#
_cell.length_a   1.000
_cell.length_b   1.000
_cell.length_c   1.000
_cell.angle_alpha   90.00
_cell.angle_beta   90.00
_cell.angle_gamma   90.00
#
_symmetry.space_group_name_H-M   'P 1'
#
loop_
_entity.id
_entity.type
_entity.pdbx_description
1 polymer ?
#
loop_
_entity_poly.entity_id
_entity_poly.type
_entity_poly.pdbx_seq_one_letter_code
_entity_poly.pdbx_strand_id
1 'polypeptide(L)'
;MIIEWPTGLSPRIINLRPINKTRSAGESLTGFEQVAGSLATRWAFSLEFNNLKRHLIPAYRAMVASLEGRANALRVPVFDPQFWPSDAVIGIASVPHSDGTPLSDGSEYLTADVDGITATGLKGAKVLTVDFGAYGPIFDGGLYFGVEEETYLSTSVQWAGSMATIRFQPGLRQDHTAAQFRLRPRLLMRLADDQGGELALERGIIGAPSLELVEILPDELALLEGGA
;
A
#
# COMPACT_ATOMS: atom_id res chain seq x y z
N MET A 1 -12.43 13.31 -4.40
CA MET A 1 -13.12 12.33 -3.50
C MET A 1 -12.23 11.08 -3.38
N ILE A 2 -12.20 10.42 -2.19
CA ILE A 2 -11.51 9.13 -2.02
C ILE A 2 -12.54 8.01 -2.07
N ILE A 3 -12.29 6.99 -2.90
CA ILE A 3 -13.16 5.83 -3.12
C ILE A 3 -12.50 4.64 -2.45
N GLU A 4 -13.29 3.83 -1.74
CA GLU A 4 -12.80 2.60 -1.13
C GLU A 4 -12.79 1.44 -2.12
N TRP A 5 -11.81 0.55 -1.97
CA TRP A 5 -11.74 -0.67 -2.78
C TRP A 5 -12.95 -1.57 -2.52
N PRO A 6 -13.66 -2.04 -3.58
CA PRO A 6 -14.83 -2.89 -3.40
C PRO A 6 -14.50 -4.22 -2.73
N THR A 7 -15.28 -4.58 -1.71
CA THR A 7 -15.13 -5.85 -1.00
C THR A 7 -15.32 -7.03 -1.95
N GLY A 8 -14.43 -8.02 -1.86
CA GLY A 8 -14.46 -9.24 -2.68
C GLY A 8 -13.85 -9.10 -4.08
N LEU A 9 -13.44 -7.91 -4.49
CA LEU A 9 -12.73 -7.70 -5.73
C LEU A 9 -11.24 -8.02 -5.52
N SER A 10 -10.80 -9.21 -5.94
CA SER A 10 -9.39 -9.65 -5.82
C SER A 10 -8.76 -9.78 -7.20
N PRO A 11 -7.62 -9.15 -7.45
CA PRO A 11 -6.87 -9.34 -8.68
C PRO A 11 -6.23 -10.73 -8.73
N ARG A 12 -6.01 -11.24 -9.94
CA ARG A 12 -5.26 -12.47 -10.21
C ARG A 12 -3.76 -12.24 -10.27
N ILE A 13 -3.39 -11.18 -10.99
CA ILE A 13 -1.99 -10.76 -11.15
C ILE A 13 -1.86 -9.38 -10.55
N ILE A 14 -0.84 -9.21 -9.76
CA ILE A 14 -0.47 -7.95 -9.15
C ILE A 14 0.97 -7.62 -9.51
N ASN A 15 1.20 -6.39 -9.90
CA ASN A 15 2.55 -5.90 -10.17
C ASN A 15 2.67 -4.48 -9.58
N LEU A 16 3.20 -4.41 -8.36
CA LEU A 16 3.51 -3.16 -7.69
C LEU A 16 4.98 -2.84 -7.90
N ARG A 17 5.26 -1.74 -8.56
CA ARG A 17 6.64 -1.33 -8.88
C ARG A 17 6.87 0.16 -8.58
N PRO A 18 8.08 0.54 -8.12
CA PRO A 18 8.43 1.94 -7.99
C PRO A 18 8.76 2.54 -9.37
N ILE A 19 8.21 3.70 -9.68
CA ILE A 19 8.62 4.54 -10.79
C ILE A 19 9.70 5.48 -10.29
N ASN A 20 10.95 5.15 -10.54
CA ASN A 20 12.08 5.98 -10.17
C ASN A 20 12.33 7.03 -11.25
N LYS A 21 12.55 8.28 -10.82
CA LYS A 21 13.03 9.35 -11.69
C LYS A 21 14.49 9.62 -11.34
N THR A 22 15.40 9.14 -12.19
CA THR A 22 16.82 9.44 -12.07
C THR A 22 17.21 10.43 -13.16
N ARG A 23 18.16 11.29 -12.82
CA ARG A 23 18.78 12.21 -13.79
C ARG A 23 20.27 11.87 -13.90
N SER A 24 20.71 11.62 -15.12
CA SER A 24 22.13 11.49 -15.42
C SER A 24 22.67 12.85 -15.90
N ALA A 25 23.86 13.20 -15.43
CA ALA A 25 24.62 14.36 -15.92
C ALA A 25 25.38 14.07 -17.22
N GLY A 26 25.24 12.84 -17.75
CA GLY A 26 26.03 12.34 -18.85
C GLY A 26 27.35 11.72 -18.39
N GLU A 27 28.04 11.09 -19.32
CA GLU A 27 29.33 10.44 -19.09
C GLU A 27 30.47 11.46 -19.29
N SER A 28 31.38 11.51 -18.33
CA SER A 28 32.58 12.34 -18.45
C SER A 28 33.57 11.70 -19.44
N LEU A 29 34.56 12.49 -19.93
CA LEU A 29 35.64 11.98 -20.80
C LEU A 29 36.45 10.83 -20.15
N THR A 30 36.34 10.64 -18.86
CA THR A 30 37.00 9.58 -18.09
C THR A 30 36.09 8.37 -17.83
N GLY A 31 34.89 8.34 -18.42
CA GLY A 31 33.92 7.25 -18.27
C GLY A 31 33.12 7.26 -16.96
N PHE A 32 33.17 8.34 -16.17
CA PHE A 32 32.34 8.46 -14.97
C PHE A 32 30.99 9.08 -15.28
N GLU A 33 29.93 8.40 -14.87
CA GLU A 33 28.55 8.90 -14.93
C GLU A 33 28.08 9.30 -13.53
N GLN A 34 27.58 10.52 -13.39
CA GLN A 34 26.94 10.97 -12.16
C GLN A 34 25.41 10.88 -12.31
N VAL A 35 24.80 10.03 -11.49
CA VAL A 35 23.34 9.82 -11.48
C VAL A 35 22.77 10.37 -10.16
N ALA A 36 21.83 11.29 -10.28
CA ALA A 36 21.06 11.79 -9.15
C ALA A 36 19.69 11.12 -9.09
N GLY A 37 19.36 10.55 -7.94
CA GLY A 37 18.03 10.02 -7.66
C GLY A 37 17.07 11.12 -7.20
N SER A 38 15.81 11.01 -7.58
CA SER A 38 14.75 11.93 -7.13
C SER A 38 13.99 11.35 -5.94
N LEU A 39 13.58 12.20 -5.01
CA LEU A 39 12.61 11.86 -3.95
C LEU A 39 11.18 11.66 -4.51
N ALA A 40 10.94 12.04 -5.77
CA ALA A 40 9.64 11.91 -6.42
C ALA A 40 9.38 10.49 -7.00
N THR A 41 9.91 9.45 -6.36
CA THR A 41 9.57 8.07 -6.66
C THR A 41 8.10 7.81 -6.33
N ARG A 42 7.35 7.21 -7.26
CA ARG A 42 5.93 6.84 -7.10
C ARG A 42 5.75 5.34 -7.28
N TRP A 43 4.71 4.80 -6.69
CA TRP A 43 4.27 3.46 -6.99
C TRP A 43 3.41 3.45 -8.25
N ALA A 44 3.65 2.50 -9.13
CA ALA A 44 2.73 2.09 -10.19
C ALA A 44 2.19 0.71 -9.85
N PHE A 45 0.90 0.54 -9.99
CA PHE A 45 0.21 -0.71 -9.65
C PHE A 45 -0.58 -1.20 -10.87
N SER A 46 -0.16 -2.33 -11.41
CA SER A 46 -0.84 -3.00 -12.51
C SER A 46 -1.58 -4.20 -11.95
N LEU A 47 -2.87 -4.25 -12.18
CA LEU A 47 -3.78 -5.26 -11.66
C LEU A 47 -4.50 -5.95 -12.82
N GLU A 48 -4.45 -7.28 -12.87
CA GLU A 48 -5.26 -8.08 -13.79
C GLU A 48 -6.26 -8.90 -12.99
N PHE A 49 -7.49 -8.93 -13.44
CA PHE A 49 -8.54 -9.69 -12.77
C PHE A 49 -8.82 -11.00 -13.50
N ASN A 50 -9.23 -12.00 -12.74
CA ASN A 50 -9.89 -13.17 -13.29
C ASN A 50 -11.25 -12.76 -13.86
N ASN A 51 -11.89 -13.70 -14.55
CA ASN A 51 -13.23 -13.54 -15.05
C ASN A 51 -14.20 -13.07 -13.96
N LEU A 52 -14.48 -11.79 -13.95
CA LEU A 52 -15.47 -11.21 -13.06
C LEU A 52 -16.86 -11.74 -13.42
N LYS A 53 -17.66 -12.07 -12.42
CA LYS A 53 -18.98 -12.66 -12.57
C LYS A 53 -19.99 -11.98 -11.65
N ARG A 54 -21.27 -11.97 -12.05
CA ARG A 54 -22.40 -11.53 -11.22
C ARG A 54 -22.16 -10.16 -10.55
N HIS A 55 -22.23 -10.11 -9.23
CA HIS A 55 -22.12 -8.88 -8.44
C HIS A 55 -20.76 -8.18 -8.53
N LEU A 56 -19.69 -8.88 -8.93
CA LEU A 56 -18.37 -8.27 -9.09
C LEU A 56 -18.31 -7.36 -10.32
N ILE A 57 -19.08 -7.65 -11.37
CA ILE A 57 -19.16 -6.80 -12.58
C ILE A 57 -19.73 -5.40 -12.25
N PRO A 58 -20.91 -5.29 -11.61
CA PRO A 58 -21.45 -3.99 -11.19
C PRO A 58 -20.52 -3.26 -10.22
N ALA A 59 -19.90 -3.96 -9.26
CA ALA A 59 -18.99 -3.37 -8.30
C ALA A 59 -17.75 -2.76 -8.99
N TYR A 60 -17.16 -3.48 -9.94
CA TYR A 60 -16.04 -2.97 -10.73
C TYR A 60 -16.44 -1.73 -11.56
N ARG A 61 -17.58 -1.80 -12.26
CA ARG A 61 -18.10 -0.68 -13.06
C ARG A 61 -18.37 0.55 -12.21
N ALA A 62 -19.00 0.36 -11.04
CA ALA A 62 -19.27 1.46 -10.12
C ALA A 62 -17.97 2.10 -9.64
N MET A 63 -16.97 1.29 -9.29
CA MET A 63 -15.65 1.79 -8.89
C MET A 63 -15.01 2.61 -10.00
N VAL A 64 -14.91 2.07 -11.23
CA VAL A 64 -14.27 2.77 -12.36
C VAL A 64 -15.04 4.04 -12.72
N ALA A 65 -16.37 4.00 -12.74
CA ALA A 65 -17.19 5.17 -13.01
C ALA A 65 -17.01 6.27 -11.96
N SER A 66 -16.89 5.88 -10.67
CA SER A 66 -16.66 6.83 -9.57
C SER A 66 -15.28 7.48 -9.61
N LEU A 67 -14.31 6.87 -10.30
CA LEU A 67 -12.99 7.48 -10.47
C LEU A 67 -13.00 8.70 -11.40
N GLU A 68 -14.00 8.81 -12.28
CA GLU A 68 -14.13 9.94 -13.24
C GLU A 68 -12.82 10.19 -14.00
N GLY A 69 -12.27 9.13 -14.60
CA GLY A 69 -10.92 9.16 -15.14
C GLY A 69 -9.89 9.30 -14.01
N ARG A 70 -9.04 10.31 -14.10
CA ARG A 70 -7.97 10.59 -13.13
C ARG A 70 -8.36 11.59 -12.04
N ALA A 71 -9.64 12.01 -11.98
CA ALA A 71 -10.10 13.08 -11.10
C ALA A 71 -10.19 12.67 -9.63
N ASN A 72 -10.53 11.40 -9.34
CA ASN A 72 -10.72 10.90 -7.99
C ASN A 72 -9.62 9.91 -7.58
N ALA A 73 -9.48 9.73 -6.27
CA ALA A 73 -8.53 8.80 -5.66
C ALA A 73 -9.21 7.47 -5.29
N LEU A 74 -8.48 6.37 -5.44
CA LEU A 74 -8.86 5.04 -5.01
C LEU A 74 -7.93 4.58 -3.89
N ARG A 75 -8.48 4.14 -2.76
CA ARG A 75 -7.69 3.51 -1.70
C ARG A 75 -7.58 2.02 -2.01
N VAL A 76 -6.39 1.59 -2.41
CA VAL A 76 -6.10 0.22 -2.85
C VAL A 76 -5.28 -0.51 -1.80
N PRO A 77 -5.73 -1.68 -1.29
CA PRO A 77 -4.88 -2.51 -0.45
C PRO A 77 -3.73 -3.10 -1.27
N VAL A 78 -2.57 -3.27 -0.66
CA VAL A 78 -1.49 -4.03 -1.28
C VAL A 78 -1.80 -5.51 -1.14
N PHE A 79 -2.08 -6.17 -2.27
CA PHE A 79 -2.44 -7.60 -2.31
C PHE A 79 -1.19 -8.48 -2.31
N ASP A 80 -0.40 -8.45 -1.25
CA ASP A 80 0.79 -9.29 -1.15
C ASP A 80 0.56 -10.42 -0.13
N PRO A 81 0.52 -11.70 -0.56
CA PRO A 81 0.34 -12.82 0.37
C PRO A 81 1.53 -13.02 1.33
N GLN A 82 2.70 -12.44 1.02
CA GLN A 82 3.87 -12.50 1.89
C GLN A 82 3.74 -11.64 3.15
N PHE A 83 2.69 -10.83 3.21
CA PHE A 83 2.35 -10.01 4.36
C PHE A 83 1.95 -10.76 5.62
N TRP A 84 1.57 -12.01 5.48
CA TRP A 84 1.13 -12.76 6.64
C TRP A 84 2.35 -12.97 7.54
N PRO A 85 2.34 -12.37 8.74
CA PRO A 85 3.33 -12.74 9.72
C PRO A 85 3.27 -14.25 9.88
N SER A 86 4.42 -14.88 10.15
CA SER A 86 4.49 -16.32 10.44
C SER A 86 3.40 -16.70 11.45
N ASP A 87 2.93 -17.94 11.44
CA ASP A 87 1.91 -18.46 12.34
C ASP A 87 2.13 -18.09 13.83
N ALA A 88 3.37 -17.80 14.23
CA ALA A 88 3.73 -17.32 15.55
C ALA A 88 3.18 -15.92 15.89
N VAL A 89 2.83 -15.09 14.90
CA VAL A 89 2.32 -13.74 15.09
C VAL A 89 0.80 -13.67 15.03
N ILE A 90 0.16 -14.65 14.40
CA ILE A 90 -1.30 -14.73 14.29
C ILE A 90 -1.99 -14.76 15.67
N GLY A 91 -1.28 -15.16 16.73
CA GLY A 91 -1.82 -15.22 18.09
C GLY A 91 -1.64 -13.97 18.96
N ILE A 92 -1.03 -12.90 18.43
CA ILE A 92 -0.61 -11.76 19.27
C ILE A 92 -1.64 -10.60 19.27
N ALA A 93 -2.34 -10.39 18.17
CA ALA A 93 -3.38 -9.38 18.08
C ALA A 93 -4.75 -10.03 18.06
N SER A 94 -5.32 -10.26 19.22
CA SER A 94 -6.68 -10.74 19.41
C SER A 94 -7.63 -9.60 19.75
N VAL A 95 -8.82 -9.64 19.19
CA VAL A 95 -9.89 -8.67 19.47
C VAL A 95 -11.07 -9.42 20.04
N PRO A 96 -11.50 -9.09 21.26
CA PRO A 96 -12.71 -9.65 21.84
C PRO A 96 -13.95 -9.15 21.08
N HIS A 97 -15.12 -9.71 21.38
CA HIS A 97 -16.38 -9.16 20.95
C HIS A 97 -16.54 -7.70 21.39
N SER A 98 -17.48 -6.97 20.76
CA SER A 98 -17.76 -5.56 21.07
C SER A 98 -18.16 -5.30 22.53
N ASP A 99 -18.56 -6.35 23.28
CA ASP A 99 -18.84 -6.33 24.70
C ASP A 99 -17.65 -6.70 25.59
N GLY A 100 -16.46 -6.94 24.98
CA GLY A 100 -15.24 -7.30 25.69
C GLY A 100 -15.12 -8.78 26.06
N THR A 101 -16.06 -9.64 25.62
CA THR A 101 -16.01 -11.08 25.91
C THR A 101 -15.30 -11.85 24.81
N PRO A 102 -14.55 -12.94 25.15
CA PRO A 102 -13.99 -13.85 24.15
C PRO A 102 -15.10 -14.75 23.56
N LEU A 103 -14.77 -15.49 22.50
CA LEU A 103 -15.62 -16.53 21.96
C LEU A 103 -15.84 -17.64 23.01
N SER A 104 -16.86 -18.49 22.81
CA SER A 104 -17.26 -19.54 23.77
C SER A 104 -16.18 -20.58 24.09
N ASP A 105 -15.17 -20.70 23.23
CA ASP A 105 -14.00 -21.55 23.39
C ASP A 105 -12.78 -20.81 24.02
N GLY A 106 -12.96 -19.56 24.40
CA GLY A 106 -11.90 -18.70 24.95
C GLY A 106 -11.01 -18.05 23.89
N SER A 107 -11.24 -18.30 22.61
CA SER A 107 -10.55 -17.61 21.52
C SER A 107 -11.10 -16.21 21.28
N GLU A 108 -10.36 -15.39 20.58
CA GLU A 108 -10.75 -14.03 20.16
C GLU A 108 -10.55 -13.87 18.65
N TYR A 109 -11.11 -12.81 18.09
CA TYR A 109 -10.91 -12.54 16.67
C TYR A 109 -9.47 -12.12 16.40
N LEU A 110 -8.87 -12.72 15.38
CA LEU A 110 -7.55 -12.30 14.92
C LEU A 110 -7.63 -10.98 14.17
N THR A 111 -6.89 -9.99 14.62
CA THR A 111 -6.68 -8.79 13.81
C THR A 111 -5.57 -9.05 12.82
N ALA A 112 -5.71 -8.43 11.69
CA ALA A 112 -4.76 -8.54 10.61
C ALA A 112 -3.70 -7.45 10.63
N ASP A 113 -3.76 -6.55 11.59
CA ASP A 113 -2.85 -5.42 11.69
C ASP A 113 -2.38 -5.24 13.13
N VAL A 114 -1.30 -4.52 13.32
CA VAL A 114 -0.75 -4.21 14.63
C VAL A 114 -1.32 -2.88 15.11
N ASP A 115 -1.88 -2.89 16.32
CA ASP A 115 -2.40 -1.68 16.94
C ASP A 115 -1.36 -1.04 17.86
N GLY A 116 -1.38 0.29 17.93
CA GLY A 116 -0.54 1.07 18.84
C GLY A 116 0.92 1.20 18.44
N ILE A 117 1.33 0.62 17.30
CA ILE A 117 2.66 0.84 16.76
C ILE A 117 2.69 2.14 15.96
N THR A 118 3.61 3.01 16.31
CA THR A 118 3.77 4.30 15.65
C THR A 118 5.17 4.50 15.09
N ALA A 119 5.24 5.28 14.03
CA ALA A 119 6.48 5.67 13.39
C ALA A 119 6.65 7.19 13.45
N THR A 120 7.87 7.63 13.65
CA THR A 120 8.24 9.04 13.61
C THR A 120 9.43 9.22 12.69
N GLY A 121 9.36 10.17 11.76
CA GLY A 121 10.44 10.42 10.83
C GLY A 121 10.23 11.69 10.03
N LEU A 122 11.33 12.24 9.51
CA LEU A 122 11.31 13.45 8.69
C LEU A 122 11.19 13.09 7.20
N LYS A 123 10.60 13.98 6.42
CA LYS A 123 10.52 13.88 4.95
C LYS A 123 11.90 13.56 4.34
N GLY A 124 11.93 12.57 3.46
CA GLY A 124 13.14 12.09 2.79
C GLY A 124 13.95 11.07 3.59
N ALA A 125 13.65 10.80 4.85
CA ALA A 125 14.29 9.72 5.61
C ALA A 125 14.06 8.37 4.93
N LYS A 126 15.10 7.51 4.95
CA LYS A 126 15.09 6.14 4.40
C LYS A 126 15.37 5.09 5.48
N VAL A 127 15.36 5.52 6.72
CA VAL A 127 15.53 4.69 7.90
C VAL A 127 14.52 5.15 8.95
N LEU A 128 13.80 4.22 9.53
CA LEU A 128 12.91 4.43 10.67
C LEU A 128 13.31 3.49 11.80
N THR A 129 13.13 3.98 13.02
CA THR A 129 13.17 3.12 14.21
C THR A 129 11.75 3.03 14.76
N VAL A 130 11.26 1.80 14.92
CA VAL A 130 9.89 1.51 15.33
C VAL A 130 9.94 0.53 16.51
N ASP A 131 9.19 0.82 17.55
CA ASP A 131 9.03 -0.10 18.68
C ASP A 131 7.79 -0.99 18.46
N PHE A 132 8.03 -2.28 18.31
CA PHE A 132 6.98 -3.28 18.14
C PHE A 132 6.45 -3.82 19.47
N GLY A 133 7.03 -3.38 20.60
CA GLY A 133 6.54 -3.74 21.93
C GLY A 133 6.39 -5.24 22.14
N ALA A 134 5.20 -5.67 22.54
CA ALA A 134 4.90 -7.07 22.81
C ALA A 134 4.86 -7.96 21.57
N TYR A 135 4.75 -7.41 20.38
CA TYR A 135 4.73 -8.20 19.13
C TYR A 135 6.08 -8.85 18.79
N GLY A 136 7.18 -8.25 19.26
CA GLY A 136 8.52 -8.75 18.99
C GLY A 136 8.94 -8.69 17.52
N PRO A 137 9.90 -9.54 17.10
CA PRO A 137 10.49 -9.49 15.76
C PRO A 137 9.59 -10.16 14.70
N ILE A 138 8.53 -9.48 14.29
CA ILE A 138 7.52 -9.97 13.35
C ILE A 138 7.70 -9.45 11.92
N PHE A 139 8.66 -8.57 11.70
CA PHE A 139 8.81 -7.84 10.44
C PHE A 139 10.22 -8.02 9.87
N ASP A 140 10.32 -8.31 8.56
CA ASP A 140 11.58 -8.58 7.88
C ASP A 140 11.80 -7.68 6.65
N GLY A 141 13.01 -7.75 6.08
CA GLY A 141 13.33 -7.11 4.81
C GLY A 141 12.57 -7.74 3.65
N GLY A 142 12.20 -6.91 2.67
CA GLY A 142 11.43 -7.32 1.50
C GLY A 142 9.90 -7.24 1.69
N LEU A 143 9.42 -6.81 2.85
CA LEU A 143 7.99 -6.64 3.11
C LEU A 143 7.55 -5.19 2.87
N TYR A 144 6.34 -5.04 2.37
CA TYR A 144 5.70 -3.74 2.31
C TYR A 144 5.13 -3.37 3.68
N PHE A 145 5.16 -2.10 4.01
CA PHE A 145 4.53 -1.55 5.22
C PHE A 145 3.98 -0.16 4.93
N GLY A 146 3.07 0.27 5.78
CA GLY A 146 2.48 1.60 5.70
C GLY A 146 2.86 2.49 6.86
N VAL A 147 2.95 3.78 6.59
CA VAL A 147 2.90 4.83 7.60
C VAL A 147 1.74 5.72 7.19
N GLU A 148 0.67 5.73 7.98
CA GLU A 148 -0.62 6.32 7.60
C GLU A 148 -1.15 5.74 6.27
N GLU A 149 -1.32 6.57 5.25
CA GLU A 149 -1.81 6.21 3.91
C GLU A 149 -0.67 6.03 2.89
N GLU A 150 0.58 6.04 3.34
CA GLU A 150 1.75 5.91 2.49
C GLU A 150 2.34 4.51 2.59
N THR A 151 2.78 3.96 1.49
CA THR A 151 3.36 2.60 1.41
C THR A 151 4.83 2.64 1.08
N TYR A 152 5.58 1.80 1.77
CA TYR A 152 7.02 1.64 1.64
C TYR A 152 7.40 0.18 1.54
N LEU A 153 8.54 -0.11 0.93
CA LEU A 153 9.14 -1.44 0.88
C LEU A 153 10.37 -1.46 1.76
N SER A 154 10.40 -2.32 2.76
CA SER A 154 11.58 -2.54 3.60
C SER A 154 12.69 -3.19 2.78
N THR A 155 13.91 -2.70 2.92
CA THR A 155 15.10 -3.30 2.26
C THR A 155 15.97 -4.10 3.23
N SER A 156 15.98 -3.70 4.50
CA SER A 156 16.59 -4.46 5.59
C SER A 156 15.99 -4.05 6.92
N VAL A 157 15.98 -4.99 7.86
CA VAL A 157 15.50 -4.79 9.22
C VAL A 157 16.58 -5.29 10.20
N GLN A 158 16.87 -4.49 11.22
CA GLN A 158 17.77 -4.84 12.31
C GLN A 158 17.01 -4.73 13.62
N TRP A 159 17.02 -5.81 14.40
CA TRP A 159 16.31 -5.89 15.66
C TRP A 159 17.24 -5.69 16.85
N ALA A 160 16.75 -4.93 17.84
CA ALA A 160 17.35 -4.76 19.15
C ALA A 160 16.24 -4.86 20.22
N GLY A 161 15.98 -6.08 20.69
CA GLY A 161 14.80 -6.35 21.51
C GLY A 161 13.51 -6.15 20.73
N SER A 162 12.61 -5.30 21.23
CA SER A 162 11.36 -4.90 20.55
C SER A 162 11.55 -3.80 19.48
N MET A 163 12.74 -3.18 19.45
CA MET A 163 13.02 -2.08 18.53
C MET A 163 13.52 -2.61 17.20
N ALA A 164 12.87 -2.20 16.11
CA ALA A 164 13.27 -2.48 14.74
C ALA A 164 13.85 -1.22 14.09
N THR A 165 15.06 -1.30 13.54
CA THR A 165 15.61 -0.30 12.64
C THR A 165 15.38 -0.76 11.22
N ILE A 166 14.45 -0.11 10.53
CA ILE A 166 13.96 -0.48 9.20
C ILE A 166 14.58 0.46 8.16
N ARG A 167 15.33 -0.09 7.20
CA ARG A 167 15.73 0.61 5.97
C ARG A 167 14.70 0.34 4.90
N PHE A 168 14.30 1.35 4.14
CA PHE A 168 13.20 1.24 3.19
C PHE A 168 13.33 2.19 1.98
N GLN A 169 12.49 1.94 0.98
CA GLN A 169 12.31 2.75 -0.22
C GLN A 169 10.81 2.85 -0.55
N PRO A 170 10.40 3.97 -1.15
CA PRO A 170 11.09 5.25 -1.28
C PRO A 170 11.30 5.93 0.07
N GLY A 171 11.99 7.08 0.11
CA GLY A 171 12.09 7.88 1.35
C GLY A 171 10.73 8.45 1.76
N LEU A 172 10.56 8.77 3.06
CA LEU A 172 9.34 9.37 3.60
C LEU A 172 8.91 10.59 2.77
N ARG A 173 7.63 10.68 2.45
CA ARG A 173 7.09 11.71 1.58
C ARG A 173 6.76 13.00 2.32
N GLN A 174 6.50 12.87 3.60
CA GLN A 174 6.22 13.98 4.51
C GLN A 174 6.80 13.70 5.90
N ASP A 175 6.69 14.68 6.79
CA ASP A 175 7.05 14.51 8.19
C ASP A 175 5.95 13.72 8.91
N HIS A 176 6.35 12.73 9.70
CA HIS A 176 5.47 11.94 10.52
C HIS A 176 5.83 12.08 12.01
N THR A 177 4.83 12.29 12.85
CA THR A 177 4.98 12.32 14.30
C THR A 177 3.96 11.38 14.92
N ALA A 178 4.44 10.28 15.51
CA ALA A 178 3.61 9.23 16.07
C ALA A 178 2.51 8.73 15.09
N ALA A 179 2.86 8.65 13.81
CA ALA A 179 1.97 8.19 12.75
C ALA A 179 1.75 6.68 12.83
N GLN A 180 0.56 6.21 12.53
CA GLN A 180 0.23 4.78 12.61
C GLN A 180 1.07 3.95 11.66
N PHE A 181 1.79 2.96 12.20
CA PHE A 181 2.47 1.94 11.42
C PHE A 181 1.49 0.82 11.06
N ARG A 182 1.53 0.38 9.79
CA ARG A 182 0.62 -0.65 9.29
C ARG A 182 1.42 -1.78 8.64
N LEU A 183 1.15 -3.00 9.04
CA LEU A 183 1.67 -4.19 8.35
C LEU A 183 0.92 -4.47 7.04
N ARG A 184 -0.34 -4.03 6.96
CA ARG A 184 -1.15 -4.09 5.73
C ARG A 184 -1.32 -2.72 5.13
N PRO A 185 -0.35 -2.27 4.32
CA PRO A 185 -0.40 -0.94 3.76
C PRO A 185 -1.52 -0.80 2.73
N ARG A 186 -1.94 0.44 2.58
CA ARG A 186 -2.88 0.87 1.55
C ARG A 186 -2.23 1.98 0.75
N LEU A 187 -2.56 2.06 -0.51
CA LEU A 187 -2.09 3.09 -1.42
C LEU A 187 -3.25 3.96 -1.85
N LEU A 188 -3.06 5.26 -1.81
CA LEU A 188 -3.93 6.20 -2.50
C LEU A 188 -3.45 6.32 -3.95
N MET A 189 -4.29 5.89 -4.87
CA MET A 189 -3.95 5.78 -6.28
C MET A 189 -5.01 6.43 -7.16
N ARG A 190 -4.63 6.79 -8.37
CA ARG A 190 -5.53 7.21 -9.44
C ARG A 190 -5.26 6.40 -10.70
N LEU A 191 -6.17 6.41 -11.65
CA LEU A 191 -5.92 5.81 -12.96
C LEU A 191 -4.66 6.41 -13.60
N ALA A 192 -3.88 5.57 -14.24
CA ALA A 192 -2.71 6.00 -15.00
C ALA A 192 -3.12 6.78 -16.26
N ASP A 193 -4.27 6.41 -16.86
CA ASP A 193 -4.87 7.02 -18.04
C ASP A 193 -6.36 7.25 -17.80
N ASP A 194 -6.93 8.32 -18.39
CA ASP A 194 -8.35 8.66 -18.27
C ASP A 194 -9.29 7.61 -18.89
N GLN A 195 -8.80 6.80 -19.82
CA GLN A 195 -9.54 5.70 -20.45
C GLN A 195 -9.24 4.34 -19.79
N GLY A 196 -8.49 4.31 -18.70
CA GLY A 196 -8.13 3.11 -17.97
C GLY A 196 -9.34 2.39 -17.36
N GLY A 197 -9.20 1.08 -17.13
CA GLY A 197 -10.21 0.28 -16.44
C GLY A 197 -11.35 -0.21 -17.33
N GLU A 198 -11.18 -0.23 -18.65
CA GLU A 198 -12.18 -0.80 -19.57
C GLU A 198 -12.53 -2.24 -19.20
N LEU A 199 -13.82 -2.55 -19.22
CA LEU A 199 -14.36 -3.87 -18.99
C LEU A 199 -15.08 -4.38 -20.23
N ALA A 200 -14.39 -5.14 -21.06
CA ALA A 200 -15.00 -5.92 -22.13
C ALA A 200 -15.68 -7.16 -21.56
N LEU A 201 -16.95 -7.39 -21.91
CA LEU A 201 -17.71 -8.55 -21.48
C LEU A 201 -17.89 -9.55 -22.62
N GLU A 202 -17.46 -10.80 -22.41
CA GLU A 202 -17.78 -11.90 -23.27
C GLU A 202 -19.22 -12.37 -22.99
N ARG A 203 -20.06 -12.36 -24.03
CA ARG A 203 -21.51 -12.70 -23.96
C ARG A 203 -22.28 -11.93 -22.88
N GLY A 204 -21.76 -10.76 -22.45
CA GLY A 204 -22.40 -9.95 -21.42
C GLY A 204 -22.31 -10.50 -19.99
N ILE A 205 -21.60 -11.61 -19.76
CA ILE A 205 -21.63 -12.36 -18.49
C ILE A 205 -20.27 -12.39 -17.78
N ILE A 206 -19.18 -12.44 -18.54
CA ILE A 206 -17.81 -12.63 -18.03
C ILE A 206 -16.90 -11.56 -18.61
N GLY A 207 -16.05 -11.00 -17.78
CA GLY A 207 -15.01 -10.07 -18.22
C GLY A 207 -13.75 -10.18 -17.38
N ALA A 208 -12.60 -10.03 -17.98
CA ALA A 208 -11.29 -10.04 -17.34
C ALA A 208 -10.60 -8.68 -17.57
N PRO A 209 -10.98 -7.63 -16.81
CA PRO A 209 -10.40 -6.32 -16.97
C PRO A 209 -8.97 -6.25 -16.43
N SER A 210 -8.23 -5.24 -16.87
CA SER A 210 -7.00 -4.79 -16.27
C SER A 210 -7.15 -3.36 -15.76
N LEU A 211 -6.36 -3.00 -14.76
CA LEU A 211 -6.36 -1.69 -14.14
C LEU A 211 -4.93 -1.22 -13.90
N GLU A 212 -4.58 -0.10 -14.50
CA GLU A 212 -3.30 0.55 -14.32
C GLU A 212 -3.47 1.78 -13.43
N LEU A 213 -2.75 1.80 -12.32
CA LEU A 213 -2.87 2.83 -11.30
C LEU A 213 -1.51 3.47 -11.01
N VAL A 214 -1.54 4.73 -10.63
CA VAL A 214 -0.35 5.50 -10.20
C VAL A 214 -0.66 6.16 -8.87
N GLU A 215 0.30 6.10 -7.95
CA GLU A 215 0.19 6.70 -6.63
C GLU A 215 -0.01 8.21 -6.68
N ILE A 216 -0.87 8.70 -5.80
CA ILE A 216 -1.08 10.12 -5.52
C ILE A 216 -0.15 10.51 -4.37
N LEU A 217 0.67 11.53 -4.59
CA LEU A 217 1.54 12.04 -3.53
C LEU A 217 0.76 12.96 -2.57
N PRO A 218 1.20 13.12 -1.30
CA PRO A 218 0.52 13.96 -0.32
C PRO A 218 0.23 15.39 -0.80
N ASP A 219 1.18 16.00 -1.49
CA ASP A 219 1.02 17.36 -2.04
C ASP A 219 -0.10 17.43 -3.11
N GLU A 220 -0.31 16.34 -3.86
CA GLU A 220 -1.39 16.24 -4.87
C GLU A 220 -2.73 15.93 -4.20
N LEU A 221 -2.73 15.15 -3.12
CA LEU A 221 -3.94 14.84 -2.36
C LEU A 221 -4.54 16.10 -1.75
N ALA A 222 -3.69 16.98 -1.18
CA ALA A 222 -4.12 18.25 -0.63
C ALA A 222 -4.83 19.14 -1.68
N LEU A 223 -4.41 19.06 -2.95
CA LEU A 223 -5.08 19.79 -4.06
C LEU A 223 -6.45 19.18 -4.40
N LEU A 224 -6.61 17.85 -4.27
CA LEU A 224 -7.90 17.20 -4.52
C LEU A 224 -8.92 17.47 -3.40
N GLU A 225 -8.46 17.68 -2.17
CA GLU A 225 -9.32 17.97 -1.02
C GLU A 225 -9.65 19.48 -0.90
N GLY A 226 -8.74 20.35 -1.32
CA GLY A 226 -8.91 21.80 -1.26
C GLY A 226 -9.66 22.43 -2.44
N GLY A 227 -9.99 21.67 -3.46
CA GLY A 227 -10.70 22.11 -4.68
C GLY A 227 -12.20 21.78 -4.72
N ALA A 228 -12.79 21.32 -3.60
CA ALA A 228 -14.20 20.99 -3.47
C ALA A 228 -15.00 22.13 -2.83
#